data_49facf7c76718bdb24ead6b31bf7e909
#
_entry.id   49facf7c76718bdb24ead6b31bf7e909
#
_cell.length_a   1.000
_cell.length_b   1.000
_cell.length_c   1.000
_cell.angle_alpha   90.00
_cell.angle_beta   90.00
_cell.angle_gamma   90.00
#
_symmetry.space_group_name_H-M   'P 1'
#
loop_
_entity.id
_entity.type
_entity.pdbx_description
1 polymer ?
#
loop_
_entity_poly.entity_id
_entity_poly.type
_entity_poly.pdbx_seq_one_letter_code
_entity_poly.pdbx_strand_id
1 'polypeptide(L)'
;MCTSFLENMKIIRLLLQEIYQNDPWKMLCCCIMLNLCRRTTIDTVRNELFKRYPTPQAMIDADEKEIADLLEPLGFYNKRAKTLQRMSKGYLKGFTDVIELYGVGQYAKDSWELFQNNNRNIDPTDKVLTEYLRIT
;
A
#
# COMPACT_ATOMS: atom_id res chain seq x y z
N MET A 1 -27.93 1.63 14.32
CA MET A 1 -26.86 0.99 15.11
C MET A 1 -25.78 0.39 14.24
N CYS A 2 -26.15 -0.51 13.35
CA CYS A 2 -25.14 -1.06 12.43
C CYS A 2 -24.49 0.02 11.57
N THR A 3 -25.27 0.99 11.13
CA THR A 3 -24.77 2.12 10.35
C THR A 3 -23.75 2.93 11.16
N SER A 4 -24.08 3.23 12.41
CA SER A 4 -23.16 3.93 13.33
C SER A 4 -21.86 3.17 13.51
N PHE A 5 -21.95 1.86 13.67
CA PHE A 5 -20.78 1.01 13.85
C PHE A 5 -19.90 1.04 12.59
N LEU A 6 -20.51 0.91 11.42
CA LEU A 6 -19.78 0.97 10.14
C LEU A 6 -19.16 2.34 9.91
N GLU A 7 -19.90 3.39 10.22
CA GLU A 7 -19.39 4.76 10.11
C GLU A 7 -18.20 4.98 11.05
N ASN A 8 -18.30 4.50 12.28
CA ASN A 8 -17.21 4.60 13.25
C ASN A 8 -16.00 3.81 12.79
N MET A 9 -16.20 2.62 12.24
CA MET A 9 -15.11 1.84 11.67
C MET A 9 -14.46 2.56 10.49
N LYS A 10 -15.24 3.19 9.64
CA LYS A 10 -14.72 3.94 8.51
C LYS A 10 -13.93 5.16 8.97
N ILE A 11 -14.42 5.89 9.98
CA ILE A 11 -13.75 7.06 10.54
C ILE A 11 -12.47 6.66 11.26
N ILE A 12 -12.52 5.59 12.04
CA ILE A 12 -11.39 5.11 12.84
C ILE A 12 -10.38 4.37 11.95
N ARG A 13 -10.89 3.67 10.93
CA ARG A 13 -10.10 2.79 10.09
C ARG A 13 -10.29 3.09 8.60
N LEU A 14 -9.89 4.29 8.22
CA LEU A 14 -9.73 4.56 6.79
C LEU A 14 -8.77 3.52 6.21
N LEU A 15 -9.07 3.04 5.01
CA LEU A 15 -8.15 2.16 4.31
C LEU A 15 -6.83 2.89 4.08
N LEU A 16 -5.73 2.15 4.08
CA LEU A 16 -4.43 2.74 3.75
C LEU A 16 -4.47 3.41 2.38
N GLN A 17 -5.22 2.85 1.44
CA GLN A 17 -5.44 3.44 0.12
C GLN A 17 -6.09 4.81 0.21
N GLU A 18 -7.03 4.99 1.14
CA GLU A 18 -7.68 6.28 1.36
C GLU A 18 -6.72 7.29 1.99
N ILE A 19 -5.94 6.85 2.98
CA ILE A 19 -4.98 7.70 3.68
C ILE A 19 -3.94 8.24 2.70
N TYR A 20 -3.46 7.40 1.79
CA TYR A 20 -2.40 7.75 0.84
C TYR A 20 -2.91 7.99 -0.57
N GLN A 21 -4.19 8.28 -0.73
CA GLN A 21 -4.81 8.51 -2.04
C GLN A 21 -4.11 9.62 -2.82
N ASN A 22 -3.63 10.64 -2.12
CA ASN A 22 -2.96 11.80 -2.74
C ASN A 22 -1.46 11.55 -2.96
N ASP A 23 -0.94 10.39 -2.56
CA ASP A 23 0.44 9.99 -2.83
C ASP A 23 0.43 8.55 -3.35
N PRO A 24 0.23 8.37 -4.66
CA PRO A 24 0.06 7.03 -5.24
C PRO A 24 1.22 6.08 -4.95
N TRP A 25 2.44 6.58 -4.91
CA TRP A 25 3.59 5.74 -4.60
C TRP A 25 3.51 5.17 -3.18
N LYS A 26 3.15 6.01 -2.19
CA LYS A 26 2.97 5.54 -0.81
C LYS A 26 1.85 4.51 -0.72
N MET A 27 0.77 4.74 -1.47
CA MET A 27 -0.32 3.78 -1.53
C MET A 27 0.16 2.43 -2.03
N LEU A 28 0.97 2.40 -3.09
CA LEU A 28 1.54 1.15 -3.61
C LEU A 28 2.47 0.49 -2.58
N CYS A 29 3.28 1.27 -1.86
CA CYS A 29 4.11 0.74 -0.79
C CYS A 29 3.26 0.01 0.26
N CYS A 30 2.14 0.61 0.64
CA CYS A 30 1.22 0.01 1.61
C CYS A 30 0.61 -1.28 1.08
N CYS A 31 0.20 -1.30 -0.19
CA CYS A 31 -0.35 -2.51 -0.80
C CYS A 31 0.67 -3.65 -0.80
N ILE A 32 1.93 -3.34 -1.08
CA ILE A 32 3.02 -4.33 -1.04
C ILE A 32 3.21 -4.86 0.38
N MET A 33 3.19 -3.97 1.38
CA MET A 33 3.35 -4.36 2.79
C MET A 33 2.16 -5.19 3.30
N LEU A 34 0.96 -4.93 2.78
CA LEU A 34 -0.25 -5.65 3.19
C LEU A 34 -0.24 -7.12 2.73
N ASN A 35 0.59 -7.48 1.77
CA ASN A 35 0.69 -8.87 1.35
C ASN A 35 1.20 -9.74 2.51
N LEU A 36 0.34 -10.64 3.01
CA LEU A 36 0.64 -11.53 4.14
C LEU A 36 0.97 -10.79 5.45
N CYS A 37 0.42 -9.60 5.61
CA CYS A 37 0.63 -8.81 6.83
C CYS A 37 -0.65 -8.08 7.22
N ARG A 38 -0.86 -7.91 8.53
CA ARG A 38 -2.04 -7.22 9.04
C ARG A 38 -1.87 -5.71 9.01
N ARG A 39 -2.96 -5.02 8.73
CA ARG A 39 -3.03 -3.56 8.78
C ARG A 39 -2.47 -2.99 10.09
N THR A 40 -2.84 -3.61 11.22
CA THR A 40 -2.41 -3.13 12.54
C THR A 40 -0.90 -3.15 12.70
N THR A 41 -0.23 -4.15 12.13
CA THR A 41 1.23 -4.21 12.17
C THR A 41 1.85 -3.13 11.28
N ILE A 42 1.28 -2.91 10.10
CA ILE A 42 1.75 -1.87 9.17
C ILE A 42 1.62 -0.49 9.84
N ASP A 43 0.53 -0.26 10.57
CA ASP A 43 0.33 1.01 11.28
C ASP A 43 1.46 1.33 12.25
N THR A 44 2.16 0.31 12.78
CA THR A 44 3.26 0.54 13.71
C THR A 44 4.54 1.01 13.02
N VAL A 45 4.68 0.77 11.72
CA VAL A 45 5.93 1.09 11.00
C VAL A 45 5.78 2.14 9.91
N ARG A 46 4.57 2.32 9.34
CA ARG A 46 4.39 3.16 8.16
C ARG A 46 4.77 4.62 8.35
N ASN A 47 4.48 5.18 9.51
CA ASN A 47 4.80 6.59 9.77
C ASN A 47 6.31 6.81 9.79
N GLU A 48 7.06 5.95 10.45
CA GLU A 48 8.50 6.04 10.50
C GLU A 48 9.13 5.74 9.13
N LEU A 49 8.58 4.77 8.42
CA LEU A 49 9.04 4.42 7.08
C LEU A 49 8.96 5.64 6.15
N PHE A 50 7.81 6.30 6.10
CA PHE A 50 7.62 7.43 5.20
C PHE A 50 8.23 8.72 5.73
N LYS A 51 8.53 8.79 7.00
CA LYS A 51 9.31 9.89 7.55
C LYS A 51 10.77 9.81 7.10
N ARG A 52 11.35 8.61 7.11
CA ARG A 52 12.73 8.39 6.67
C ARG A 52 12.87 8.40 5.15
N TYR A 53 11.90 7.80 4.46
CA TYR A 53 11.93 7.62 3.00
C TYR A 53 10.65 8.18 2.40
N PRO A 54 10.53 9.52 2.32
CA PRO A 54 9.26 10.15 1.93
C PRO A 54 8.97 10.12 0.42
N THR A 55 9.95 9.75 -0.40
CA THR A 55 9.83 9.77 -1.85
C THR A 55 10.38 8.47 -2.44
N PRO A 56 10.00 8.13 -3.69
CA PRO A 56 10.60 6.98 -4.36
C PRO A 56 12.12 7.07 -4.43
N GLN A 57 12.66 8.25 -4.69
CA GLN A 57 14.11 8.42 -4.78
C GLN A 57 14.78 8.18 -3.43
N ALA A 58 14.19 8.67 -2.34
CA ALA A 58 14.73 8.43 -1.01
C ALA A 58 14.74 6.93 -0.68
N MET A 59 13.70 6.21 -1.08
CA MET A 59 13.61 4.77 -0.88
C MET A 59 14.69 4.02 -1.67
N ILE A 60 14.94 4.44 -2.91
CA ILE A 60 15.97 3.83 -3.76
C ILE A 60 17.36 4.07 -3.20
N ASP A 61 17.62 5.28 -2.69
CA ASP A 61 18.93 5.69 -2.19
C ASP A 61 19.23 5.14 -0.79
N ALA A 62 18.23 4.59 -0.12
CA ALA A 62 18.37 4.07 1.24
C ALA A 62 19.19 2.77 1.26
N ASP A 63 19.81 2.51 2.42
CA ASP A 63 20.43 1.21 2.66
C ASP A 63 19.34 0.16 2.84
N GLU A 64 19.38 -0.88 2.02
CA GLU A 64 18.40 -1.96 2.06
C GLU A 64 18.27 -2.57 3.46
N LYS A 65 19.38 -2.70 4.17
CA LYS A 65 19.39 -3.27 5.52
C LYS A 65 18.65 -2.38 6.51
N GLU A 66 18.79 -1.07 6.40
CA GLU A 66 18.07 -0.14 7.27
C GLU A 66 16.56 -0.23 7.05
N ILE A 67 16.15 -0.35 5.79
CA ILE A 67 14.72 -0.57 5.47
C ILE A 67 14.26 -1.89 6.07
N ALA A 68 15.03 -2.95 5.87
CA ALA A 68 14.69 -4.28 6.39
C ALA A 68 14.56 -4.27 7.92
N ASP A 69 15.47 -3.60 8.61
CA ASP A 69 15.43 -3.49 10.08
C ASP A 69 14.14 -2.80 10.53
N LEU A 70 13.74 -1.75 9.84
CA LEU A 70 12.50 -1.03 10.13
C LEU A 70 11.26 -1.90 9.90
N LEU A 71 11.31 -2.76 8.88
CA LEU A 71 10.18 -3.62 8.50
C LEU A 71 10.15 -4.94 9.27
N GLU A 72 11.07 -5.16 10.20
CA GLU A 72 11.17 -6.42 10.93
C GLU A 72 9.83 -6.90 11.51
N PRO A 73 9.00 -6.04 12.13
CA PRO A 73 7.71 -6.50 12.66
C PRO A 73 6.76 -7.09 11.62
N LEU A 74 6.94 -6.77 10.34
CA LEU A 74 6.07 -7.27 9.27
C LEU A 74 6.41 -8.70 8.85
N GLY A 75 7.60 -9.19 9.19
CA GLY A 75 8.11 -10.44 8.62
C GLY A 75 8.56 -10.27 7.17
N PHE A 76 9.26 -11.25 6.63
CA PHE A 76 9.82 -11.20 5.27
C PHE A 76 10.51 -9.86 4.97
N TYR A 77 11.17 -9.31 5.97
CA TYR A 77 11.65 -7.93 5.93
C TYR A 77 12.72 -7.70 4.87
N ASN A 78 13.63 -8.66 4.66
CA ASN A 78 14.64 -8.53 3.61
C ASN A 78 14.01 -8.49 2.23
N LYS A 79 13.05 -9.39 1.99
CA LYS A 79 12.34 -9.46 0.72
C LYS A 79 11.48 -8.21 0.51
N ARG A 80 10.79 -7.75 1.55
CA ARG A 80 9.95 -6.56 1.47
C ARG A 80 10.78 -5.32 1.17
N ALA A 81 11.95 -5.17 1.81
CA ALA A 81 12.85 -4.05 1.54
C ALA A 81 13.28 -4.02 0.06
N LYS A 82 13.71 -5.15 -0.46
CA LYS A 82 14.06 -5.27 -1.89
C LYS A 82 12.89 -4.92 -2.79
N THR A 83 11.71 -5.42 -2.46
CA THR A 83 10.52 -5.18 -3.26
C THR A 83 10.17 -3.69 -3.30
N LEU A 84 10.22 -3.01 -2.15
CA LEU A 84 9.94 -1.58 -2.09
C LEU A 84 10.94 -0.79 -2.92
N GLN A 85 12.23 -1.13 -2.86
CA GLN A 85 13.24 -0.43 -3.66
C GLN A 85 13.07 -0.68 -5.15
N ARG A 86 12.81 -1.92 -5.55
CA ARG A 86 12.60 -2.27 -6.96
C ARG A 86 11.34 -1.64 -7.52
N MET A 87 10.26 -1.67 -6.77
CA MET A 87 9.02 -1.01 -7.19
C MET A 87 9.26 0.49 -7.36
N SER A 88 9.97 1.11 -6.43
CA SER A 88 10.27 2.54 -6.49
C SER A 88 11.09 2.92 -7.73
N LYS A 89 12.06 2.08 -8.11
CA LYS A 89 12.82 2.29 -9.34
C LYS A 89 11.93 2.26 -10.57
N GLY A 90 11.07 1.25 -10.66
CA GLY A 90 10.11 1.14 -11.76
C GLY A 90 9.14 2.30 -11.78
N TYR A 91 8.70 2.75 -10.62
CA TYR A 91 7.79 3.87 -10.49
C TYR A 91 8.39 5.15 -11.09
N LEU A 92 9.64 5.45 -10.76
CA LEU A 92 10.32 6.64 -11.29
C LEU A 92 10.66 6.52 -12.78
N LYS A 93 10.97 5.31 -13.23
CA LYS A 93 11.26 5.06 -14.65
C LYS A 93 10.03 5.29 -15.53
N GLY A 94 8.85 5.08 -14.97
CA GLY A 94 7.58 5.20 -15.66
C GLY A 94 7.02 3.84 -16.05
N PHE A 95 5.71 3.81 -16.25
CA PHE A 95 4.98 2.58 -16.56
C PHE A 95 3.70 2.93 -17.31
N THR A 96 3.25 2.00 -18.14
CA THR A 96 1.95 2.12 -18.81
C THR A 96 0.85 1.53 -17.95
N ASP A 97 1.09 0.37 -17.37
CA ASP A 97 0.16 -0.31 -16.47
C ASP A 97 0.88 -0.59 -15.15
N VAL A 98 0.23 -0.27 -14.04
CA VAL A 98 0.82 -0.41 -12.71
C VAL A 98 1.24 -1.86 -12.40
N ILE A 99 0.59 -2.84 -13.03
CA ILE A 99 0.92 -4.27 -12.84
C ILE A 99 2.34 -4.60 -13.33
N GLU A 100 2.93 -3.74 -14.16
CA GLU A 100 4.31 -3.91 -14.63
C GLU A 100 5.33 -3.71 -13.52
N LEU A 101 4.95 -3.00 -12.47
CA LEU A 101 5.87 -2.68 -11.37
C LEU A 101 6.16 -3.91 -10.51
N TYR A 102 7.42 -4.04 -10.12
CA TYR A 102 7.84 -5.17 -9.29
C TYR A 102 7.05 -5.18 -7.97
N GLY A 103 6.55 -6.34 -7.61
CA GLY A 103 5.77 -6.50 -6.37
C GLY A 103 4.32 -6.08 -6.44
N VAL A 104 3.88 -5.52 -7.56
CA VAL A 104 2.48 -5.14 -7.74
C VAL A 104 1.71 -6.33 -8.31
N GLY A 105 0.80 -6.87 -7.50
CA GLY A 105 -0.10 -7.93 -7.90
C GLY A 105 -1.51 -7.40 -8.15
N GLN A 106 -2.47 -8.31 -8.23
CA GLN A 106 -3.86 -7.95 -8.55
C GLN A 106 -4.48 -7.04 -7.49
N TYR A 107 -4.17 -7.27 -6.21
CA TYR A 107 -4.69 -6.43 -5.13
C TYR A 107 -4.25 -4.97 -5.28
N ALA A 108 -2.96 -4.75 -5.54
CA ALA A 108 -2.43 -3.40 -5.72
C ALA A 108 -2.97 -2.77 -7.00
N LYS A 109 -3.12 -3.55 -8.07
CA LYS A 109 -3.74 -3.08 -9.30
C LYS A 109 -5.18 -2.65 -9.09
N ASP A 110 -5.97 -3.45 -8.39
CA ASP A 110 -7.37 -3.10 -8.08
C ASP A 110 -7.43 -1.82 -7.24
N SER A 111 -6.53 -1.69 -6.28
CA SER A 111 -6.43 -0.47 -5.47
C SER A 111 -6.09 0.75 -6.33
N TRP A 112 -5.15 0.59 -7.26
CA TRP A 112 -4.78 1.66 -8.18
C TRP A 112 -5.97 2.08 -9.04
N GLU A 113 -6.66 1.10 -9.63
CA GLU A 113 -7.83 1.38 -10.48
C GLU A 113 -8.91 2.13 -9.69
N LEU A 114 -9.20 1.68 -8.48
CA LEU A 114 -10.26 2.25 -7.68
C LEU A 114 -9.90 3.65 -7.15
N PHE A 115 -8.70 3.81 -6.60
CA PHE A 115 -8.35 5.04 -5.88
C PHE A 115 -7.60 6.05 -6.71
N GLN A 116 -6.92 5.65 -7.78
CA GLN A 116 -6.20 6.57 -8.65
C GLN A 116 -6.94 6.86 -9.96
N ASN A 117 -7.56 5.84 -10.55
CA ASN A 117 -8.29 6.00 -11.80
C ASN A 117 -9.79 6.18 -11.60
N ASN A 118 -10.25 6.12 -10.36
CA ASN A 118 -11.67 6.21 -10.00
C ASN A 118 -12.51 5.18 -10.77
N ASN A 119 -11.93 4.03 -11.04
CA ASN A 119 -12.58 2.94 -11.78
C ASN A 119 -13.18 1.96 -10.78
N ARG A 120 -14.51 2.00 -10.65
CA ARG A 120 -15.25 1.09 -9.77
C ARG A 120 -15.64 -0.22 -10.46
N ASN A 121 -15.33 -0.33 -11.74
CA ASN A 121 -15.68 -1.51 -12.54
C ASN A 121 -14.55 -2.55 -12.44
N ILE A 122 -14.26 -2.95 -11.22
CA ILE A 122 -13.28 -3.99 -10.88
C ILE A 122 -13.99 -5.12 -10.16
N ASP A 123 -13.37 -6.30 -10.18
CA ASP A 123 -13.92 -7.50 -9.51
C ASP A 123 -12.85 -8.05 -8.56
N PRO A 124 -12.62 -7.38 -7.42
CA PRO A 124 -11.56 -7.77 -6.51
C PRO A 124 -11.89 -9.07 -5.77
N THR A 125 -10.88 -9.90 -5.58
CA THR A 125 -10.99 -11.08 -4.73
C THR A 125 -10.71 -10.75 -3.26
N ASP A 126 -10.08 -9.60 -3.01
CA ASP A 126 -9.80 -9.14 -1.66
C ASP A 126 -11.09 -8.73 -0.94
N LYS A 127 -11.24 -9.22 0.30
CA LYS A 127 -12.47 -8.98 1.07
C LYS A 127 -12.66 -7.52 1.44
N VAL A 128 -11.57 -6.81 1.73
CA VAL A 128 -11.65 -5.41 2.14
C VAL A 128 -12.09 -4.54 0.98
N LEU A 129 -11.51 -4.72 -0.21
CA LEU A 129 -11.91 -3.98 -1.39
C LEU A 129 -13.33 -4.32 -1.83
N THR A 130 -13.72 -5.59 -1.74
CA THR A 130 -15.08 -6.02 -2.05
C THR A 130 -16.08 -5.33 -1.16
N GLU A 131 -15.81 -5.29 0.14
CA GLU A 131 -16.67 -4.64 1.12
C GLU A 131 -16.70 -3.13 0.91
N TYR A 132 -15.55 -2.51 0.61
CA TYR A 132 -15.47 -1.09 0.32
C TYR A 132 -16.37 -0.71 -0.85
N LEU A 133 -16.32 -1.47 -1.94
CA LEU A 133 -17.17 -1.24 -3.11
C LEU A 133 -18.65 -1.41 -2.75
N ARG A 134 -18.98 -2.36 -1.91
CA ARG A 134 -20.36 -2.63 -1.51
C ARG A 134 -20.96 -1.49 -0.70
N ILE A 135 -20.19 -0.90 0.20
CA ILE A 135 -20.71 0.12 1.14
C ILE A 135 -20.54 1.55 0.62
N THR A 136 -19.81 1.77 -0.45
CA THR A 136 -19.61 3.09 -1.04
C THR A 136 -20.33 3.21 -2.38
#